data_22d1402c75427704c6dfb4b50773e26f
#
_entry.id   22d1402c75427704c6dfb4b50773e26f
#
_cell.length_a   1.000
_cell.length_b   1.000
_cell.length_c   1.000
_cell.angle_alpha   90.00
_cell.angle_beta   90.00
_cell.angle_gamma   90.00
#
_symmetry.space_group_name_H-M   'P 1'
#
loop_
_entity.id
_entity.type
_entity.pdbx_description
1 polymer ?
#
loop_
_entity_poly.entity_id
_entity_poly.type
_entity_poly.pdbx_seq_one_letter_code
_entity_poly.pdbx_strand_id
1 'polypeptide(L)'
;TLFAPQFLENKLKFFPYIKEAVCFGDQKDFVSCFINIDIDAVGNWAEKKGVGYSGYVDLSSKLEVAELVKDCISEVNEDLLKEKDLKGSVIKKFLVLPKELDADDDELTRTRKVRRNFINEKYKILIDALYSSVDNCDFETKVTFEDGRTGSLKANVKILNC
;
A
#
# COMPACT_ATOMS: atom_id res chain seq x y z
N THR A 1 16.64 5.80 -16.69
CA THR A 1 16.58 5.09 -15.39
C THR A 1 15.53 4.00 -15.45
N LEU A 2 15.92 2.77 -15.22
CA LEU A 2 15.00 1.64 -15.22
C LEU A 2 14.21 1.63 -13.90
N PHE A 3 12.89 1.58 -14.02
CA PHE A 3 12.01 1.41 -12.87
C PHE A 3 11.98 -0.07 -12.46
N ALA A 4 12.34 -0.37 -11.24
CA ALA A 4 12.39 -1.74 -10.72
C ALA A 4 11.45 -1.86 -9.50
N PRO A 5 10.15 -2.11 -9.73
CA PRO A 5 9.17 -2.11 -8.64
C PRO A 5 9.48 -3.15 -7.55
N GLN A 6 9.95 -4.34 -7.92
CA GLN A 6 10.28 -5.38 -6.93
C GLN A 6 11.37 -4.94 -5.95
N PHE A 7 12.35 -4.19 -6.43
CA PHE A 7 13.43 -3.68 -5.58
C PHE A 7 12.87 -2.74 -4.50
N LEU A 8 11.99 -1.81 -4.90
CA LEU A 8 11.35 -0.90 -3.96
C LEU A 8 10.43 -1.63 -2.99
N GLU A 9 9.64 -2.57 -3.51
CA GLU A 9 8.72 -3.36 -2.71
C GLU A 9 9.44 -4.17 -1.65
N ASN A 10 10.58 -4.77 -1.98
CA ASN A 10 11.38 -5.53 -1.03
C ASN A 10 11.98 -4.62 0.05
N LYS A 11 12.42 -3.42 -0.31
CA LYS A 11 12.89 -2.44 0.68
C LYS A 11 11.78 -2.04 1.65
N LEU A 12 10.57 -1.81 1.15
CA LEU A 12 9.42 -1.46 1.99
C LEU A 12 9.03 -2.61 2.92
N LYS A 13 9.04 -3.84 2.42
CA LYS A 13 8.68 -5.03 3.21
C LYS A 13 9.72 -5.40 4.27
N PHE A 14 10.87 -4.75 4.27
CA PHE A 14 11.85 -4.90 5.34
C PHE A 14 11.31 -4.39 6.68
N PHE A 15 10.40 -3.43 6.66
CA PHE A 15 9.77 -2.90 7.88
C PHE A 15 8.69 -3.87 8.37
N PRO A 16 8.67 -4.19 9.68
CA PRO A 16 7.67 -5.12 10.22
C PRO A 16 6.23 -4.62 10.08
N TYR A 17 6.03 -3.33 9.95
CA TYR A 17 4.70 -2.72 9.81
C TYR A 17 4.10 -2.90 8.41
N ILE A 18 4.91 -3.21 7.41
CA ILE A 18 4.48 -3.34 6.02
C ILE A 18 4.52 -4.81 5.62
N LYS A 19 3.34 -5.37 5.36
CA LYS A 19 3.21 -6.77 4.96
C LYS A 19 3.38 -6.95 3.45
N GLU A 20 2.75 -6.09 2.66
CA GLU A 20 2.86 -6.07 1.21
C GLU A 20 2.96 -4.64 0.70
N ALA A 21 3.61 -4.49 -0.45
CA ALA A 21 3.71 -3.21 -1.13
C ALA A 21 3.62 -3.46 -2.63
N VAL A 22 2.93 -2.58 -3.35
CA VAL A 22 2.86 -2.61 -4.81
C VAL A 22 3.26 -1.23 -5.31
N CYS A 23 4.36 -1.15 -6.05
CA CYS A 23 4.88 0.11 -6.55
C CYS A 23 4.53 0.31 -8.02
N PHE A 24 4.21 1.55 -8.36
CA PHE A 24 3.85 1.99 -9.71
C PHE A 24 4.80 3.11 -10.12
N GLY A 25 5.16 3.17 -11.38
CA GLY A 25 6.07 4.21 -11.85
C GLY A 25 6.42 4.06 -13.32
N ASP A 26 6.20 2.88 -13.90
CA ASP A 26 6.49 2.64 -15.30
C ASP A 26 5.61 3.54 -16.18
N GLN A 27 6.25 4.36 -17.02
CA GLN A 27 5.58 5.35 -17.89
C GLN A 27 4.72 6.36 -17.13
N LYS A 28 5.04 6.61 -15.85
CA LYS A 28 4.36 7.58 -15.01
C LYS A 28 5.32 8.72 -14.66
N ASP A 29 4.76 9.86 -14.26
CA ASP A 29 5.53 11.06 -13.92
C ASP A 29 6.34 10.90 -12.63
N PHE A 30 5.89 10.01 -11.74
CA PHE A 30 6.56 9.76 -10.47
C PHE A 30 6.21 8.35 -9.96
N VAL A 31 6.94 7.90 -8.94
CA VAL A 31 6.68 6.61 -8.29
C VAL A 31 5.67 6.80 -7.18
N SER A 32 4.71 5.90 -7.13
CA SER A 32 3.71 5.82 -6.07
C SER A 32 3.54 4.37 -5.63
N CYS A 33 2.88 4.13 -4.50
CA CYS A 33 2.68 2.75 -4.06
C CYS A 33 1.39 2.56 -3.27
N PHE A 34 0.91 1.32 -3.29
CA PHE A 34 -0.06 0.78 -2.35
C PHE A 34 0.68 0.12 -1.20
N ILE A 35 0.22 0.31 0.01
CA ILE A 35 0.77 -0.32 1.21
C ILE A 35 -0.29 -1.17 1.89
N ASN A 36 0.04 -2.43 2.14
CA ASN A 36 -0.70 -3.28 3.08
C ASN A 36 0.04 -3.28 4.41
N ILE A 37 -0.63 -2.90 5.47
CA ILE A 37 -0.06 -2.98 6.82
C ILE A 37 -0.11 -4.41 7.34
N ASP A 38 0.83 -4.75 8.21
CA ASP A 38 0.77 -5.98 8.99
C ASP A 38 -0.11 -5.71 10.20
N ILE A 39 -1.26 -6.41 10.28
CA ILE A 39 -2.25 -6.11 11.32
C ILE A 39 -1.73 -6.39 12.73
N ASP A 40 -0.91 -7.42 12.89
CA ASP A 40 -0.36 -7.75 14.21
C ASP A 40 0.65 -6.71 14.67
N ALA A 41 1.61 -6.37 13.81
CA ALA A 41 2.65 -5.40 14.15
C ALA A 41 2.08 -4.00 14.35
N VAL A 42 1.22 -3.54 13.42
CA VAL A 42 0.62 -2.21 13.52
C VAL A 42 -0.41 -2.16 14.64
N GLY A 43 -1.17 -3.25 14.86
CA GLY A 43 -2.11 -3.32 15.98
C GLY A 43 -1.42 -3.21 17.33
N ASN A 44 -0.30 -3.92 17.52
CA ASN A 44 0.51 -3.82 18.75
C ASN A 44 1.08 -2.40 18.93
N TRP A 45 1.56 -1.81 17.86
CA TRP A 45 2.04 -0.43 17.88
C TRP A 45 0.92 0.54 18.27
N ALA A 46 -0.28 0.38 17.70
CA ALA A 46 -1.44 1.22 18.01
C ALA A 46 -1.84 1.11 19.49
N GLU A 47 -1.87 -0.10 20.04
CA GLU A 47 -2.18 -0.32 21.45
C GLU A 47 -1.19 0.41 22.35
N LYS A 48 0.10 0.35 22.04
CA LYS A 48 1.15 1.05 22.81
C LYS A 48 1.01 2.57 22.74
N LYS A 49 0.48 3.08 21.63
CA LYS A 49 0.25 4.51 21.44
C LYS A 49 -1.11 4.98 21.93
N GLY A 50 -1.95 4.08 22.42
CA GLY A 50 -3.29 4.43 22.85
C GLY A 50 -4.27 4.72 21.72
N VAL A 51 -3.99 4.22 20.52
CA VAL A 51 -4.87 4.38 19.34
C VAL A 51 -5.84 3.21 19.28
N GLY A 52 -7.13 3.49 19.51
CA GLY A 52 -8.18 2.47 19.40
C GLY A 52 -8.56 2.21 17.96
N TYR A 53 -8.92 0.95 17.66
CA TYR A 53 -9.38 0.58 16.33
C TYR A 53 -10.27 -0.67 16.39
N SER A 54 -11.10 -0.84 15.36
CA SER A 54 -12.00 -1.99 15.23
C SER A 54 -11.74 -2.72 13.89
N GLY A 55 -10.75 -3.61 13.87
CA GLY A 55 -10.42 -4.41 12.70
C GLY A 55 -9.52 -3.73 11.69
N TYR A 56 -9.26 -4.44 10.58
CA TYR A 56 -8.26 -4.04 9.59
C TYR A 56 -8.62 -2.74 8.87
N VAL A 57 -9.86 -2.64 8.38
CA VAL A 57 -10.29 -1.46 7.61
C VAL A 57 -10.13 -0.18 8.44
N ASP A 58 -10.60 -0.22 9.68
CA ASP A 58 -10.50 0.93 10.58
C ASP A 58 -9.05 1.27 10.88
N LEU A 59 -8.24 0.28 11.24
CA LEU A 59 -6.81 0.50 11.53
C LEU A 59 -6.09 1.12 10.33
N SER A 60 -6.34 0.60 9.13
CA SER A 60 -5.70 1.09 7.90
C SER A 60 -6.10 2.54 7.57
N SER A 61 -7.20 3.03 8.12
CA SER A 61 -7.70 4.39 7.86
C SER A 61 -7.19 5.44 8.85
N LYS A 62 -6.51 5.02 9.92
CA LYS A 62 -6.05 5.94 10.97
C LYS A 62 -4.94 6.85 10.46
N LEU A 63 -5.02 8.13 10.80
CA LEU A 63 -4.00 9.12 10.44
C LEU A 63 -2.64 8.76 11.06
N GLU A 64 -2.63 8.26 12.29
CA GLU A 64 -1.41 7.84 12.97
C GLU A 64 -0.72 6.70 12.22
N VAL A 65 -1.49 5.77 11.64
CA VAL A 65 -0.97 4.68 10.81
C VAL A 65 -0.40 5.24 9.50
N ALA A 66 -1.08 6.20 8.88
CA ALA A 66 -0.57 6.86 7.68
C ALA A 66 0.79 7.52 7.96
N GLU A 67 0.93 8.17 9.09
CA GLU A 67 2.20 8.80 9.51
C GLU A 67 3.29 7.75 9.75
N LEU A 68 2.96 6.63 10.39
CA LEU A 68 3.89 5.52 10.59
C LEU A 68 4.41 4.99 9.27
N VAL A 69 3.52 4.74 8.32
CA VAL A 69 3.89 4.26 6.97
C VAL A 69 4.72 5.31 6.24
N LYS A 70 4.35 6.59 6.35
CA LYS A 70 5.12 7.67 5.73
C LYS A 70 6.56 7.70 6.24
N ASP A 71 6.78 7.48 7.53
CA ASP A 71 8.11 7.42 8.11
C ASP A 71 8.93 6.27 7.51
N CYS A 72 8.32 5.10 7.32
CA CYS A 72 8.97 3.98 6.65
C CYS A 72 9.37 4.33 5.22
N ILE A 73 8.46 4.95 4.47
CA ILE A 73 8.73 5.35 3.08
C ILE A 73 9.84 6.40 3.04
N SER A 74 9.84 7.34 3.99
CA SER A 74 10.88 8.37 4.06
C SER A 74 12.27 7.77 4.25
N GLU A 75 12.41 6.73 5.07
CA GLU A 75 13.69 6.03 5.23
C GLU A 75 14.12 5.36 3.93
N VAL A 76 13.20 4.72 3.21
CA VAL A 76 13.50 4.14 1.90
C VAL A 76 13.96 5.23 0.94
N ASN A 77 13.25 6.36 0.90
CA ASN A 77 13.59 7.48 0.02
C ASN A 77 14.97 8.06 0.33
N GLU A 78 15.34 8.18 1.61
CA GLU A 78 16.67 8.62 2.00
C GLU A 78 17.76 7.70 1.44
N ASP A 79 17.54 6.39 1.52
CA ASP A 79 18.48 5.42 0.97
C ASP A 79 18.58 5.54 -0.55
N LEU A 80 17.45 5.72 -1.24
CA LEU A 80 17.42 5.88 -2.69
C LEU A 80 18.17 7.15 -3.15
N LEU A 81 18.07 8.23 -2.39
CA LEU A 81 18.75 9.48 -2.71
C LEU A 81 20.28 9.38 -2.60
N LYS A 82 20.80 8.44 -1.83
CA LYS A 82 22.24 8.17 -1.73
C LYS A 82 22.78 7.45 -2.96
N GLU A 83 21.92 6.80 -3.73
CA GLU A 83 22.27 6.03 -4.92
C GLU A 83 22.01 6.88 -6.17
N LYS A 84 23.05 7.17 -6.93
CA LYS A 84 22.95 8.06 -8.11
C LYS A 84 21.93 7.58 -9.12
N ASP A 85 21.84 6.27 -9.34
CA ASP A 85 20.94 5.68 -10.35
C ASP A 85 19.50 5.51 -9.86
N LEU A 86 19.25 5.70 -8.57
CA LEU A 86 17.95 5.44 -7.94
C LEU A 86 17.21 6.70 -7.52
N LYS A 87 17.77 7.88 -7.72
CA LYS A 87 17.14 9.15 -7.32
C LYS A 87 15.78 9.38 -7.98
N GLY A 88 15.61 8.91 -9.22
CA GLY A 88 14.34 8.99 -9.93
C GLY A 88 13.28 8.03 -9.45
N SER A 89 13.64 7.09 -8.57
CA SER A 89 12.73 6.08 -8.03
C SER A 89 12.17 6.45 -6.66
N VAL A 90 12.39 7.67 -6.20
CA VAL A 90 11.85 8.17 -4.93
C VAL A 90 10.32 8.14 -4.97
N ILE A 91 9.71 7.56 -3.94
CA ILE A 91 8.26 7.43 -3.83
C ILE A 91 7.68 8.79 -3.40
N LYS A 92 6.76 9.33 -4.19
CA LYS A 92 6.17 10.65 -3.94
C LYS A 92 4.77 10.62 -3.38
N LYS A 93 4.01 9.57 -3.68
CA LYS A 93 2.65 9.40 -3.15
C LYS A 93 2.42 7.95 -2.78
N PHE A 94 1.55 7.75 -1.81
CA PHE A 94 1.15 6.40 -1.41
C PHE A 94 -0.28 6.41 -0.88
N LEU A 95 -0.84 5.22 -0.75
CA LEU A 95 -2.08 5.00 0.00
C LEU A 95 -1.94 3.71 0.80
N VAL A 96 -2.74 3.62 1.87
CA VAL A 96 -2.83 2.40 2.68
C VAL A 96 -4.11 1.69 2.25
N LEU A 97 -3.96 0.48 1.74
CA LEU A 97 -5.11 -0.30 1.26
C LEU A 97 -6.02 -0.68 2.43
N PRO A 98 -7.35 -0.62 2.23
CA PRO A 98 -8.30 -0.97 3.28
C PRO A 98 -8.49 -2.48 3.47
N LYS A 99 -7.84 -3.31 2.65
CA LYS A 99 -7.87 -4.76 2.76
C LYS A 99 -6.50 -5.34 2.49
N GLU A 100 -6.21 -6.51 3.06
CA GLU A 100 -5.01 -7.25 2.71
C GLU A 100 -5.15 -7.82 1.30
N LEU A 101 -4.06 -7.77 0.54
CA LEU A 101 -3.98 -8.49 -0.73
C LEU A 101 -4.01 -10.00 -0.44
N ASP A 102 -4.79 -10.74 -1.20
CA ASP A 102 -5.08 -12.13 -0.89
C ASP A 102 -5.05 -12.99 -2.17
N ALA A 103 -4.55 -14.23 -2.02
CA ALA A 103 -4.55 -15.21 -3.10
C ALA A 103 -5.98 -15.64 -3.46
N ASP A 104 -6.89 -15.70 -2.48
CA ASP A 104 -8.29 -16.05 -2.72
C ASP A 104 -9.05 -14.99 -3.51
N ASP A 105 -8.56 -13.75 -3.49
CA ASP A 105 -9.10 -12.65 -4.31
C ASP A 105 -8.30 -12.48 -5.62
N ASP A 106 -7.46 -13.43 -5.98
CA ASP A 106 -6.62 -13.46 -7.19
C ASP A 106 -5.59 -12.32 -7.25
N GLU A 107 -5.30 -11.68 -6.15
CA GLU A 107 -4.37 -10.55 -6.07
C GLU A 107 -2.93 -10.99 -5.91
N LEU A 108 -2.73 -12.15 -5.29
CA LEU A 108 -1.42 -12.76 -5.09
C LEU A 108 -1.43 -14.19 -5.64
N THR A 109 -0.26 -14.67 -6.02
CA THR A 109 -0.07 -16.10 -6.28
C THR A 109 -0.02 -16.85 -4.95
N ARG A 110 -0.07 -18.20 -5.00
CA ARG A 110 0.04 -19.02 -3.80
C ARG A 110 1.36 -18.83 -3.06
N THR A 111 2.41 -18.43 -3.79
CA THR A 111 3.71 -18.10 -3.20
C THR A 111 3.85 -16.62 -2.83
N ARG A 112 2.74 -15.89 -2.78
CA ARG A 112 2.61 -14.50 -2.36
C ARG A 112 3.32 -13.51 -3.29
N LYS A 113 3.33 -13.80 -4.59
CA LYS A 113 3.80 -12.84 -5.60
C LYS A 113 2.62 -12.00 -6.08
N VAL A 114 2.84 -10.70 -6.22
CA VAL A 114 1.82 -9.75 -6.69
C VAL A 114 1.46 -10.05 -8.15
N ARG A 115 0.17 -10.19 -8.42
CA ARG A 115 -0.36 -10.36 -9.77
C ARG A 115 -0.63 -8.98 -10.38
N ARG A 116 0.40 -8.37 -10.94
CA ARG A 116 0.38 -6.95 -11.34
C ARG A 116 -0.71 -6.58 -12.33
N ASN A 117 -0.93 -7.40 -13.34
CA ASN A 117 -1.97 -7.10 -14.33
C ASN A 117 -3.36 -7.13 -13.70
N PHE A 118 -3.60 -8.09 -12.82
CA PHE A 118 -4.87 -8.18 -12.10
C PHE A 118 -5.06 -6.98 -11.17
N ILE A 119 -4.03 -6.60 -10.44
CA ILE A 119 -4.03 -5.43 -9.55
C ILE A 119 -4.29 -4.15 -10.37
N ASN A 120 -3.64 -3.99 -11.50
CA ASN A 120 -3.81 -2.81 -12.35
C ASN A 120 -5.26 -2.62 -12.81
N GLU A 121 -5.96 -3.72 -13.08
CA GLU A 121 -7.37 -3.66 -13.49
C GLU A 121 -8.31 -3.46 -12.31
N LYS A 122 -8.15 -4.28 -11.28
CA LYS A 122 -9.04 -4.27 -10.10
C LYS A 122 -8.96 -2.95 -9.33
N TYR A 123 -7.77 -2.40 -9.19
CA TYR A 123 -7.51 -1.19 -8.39
C TYR A 123 -7.26 0.04 -9.24
N LYS A 124 -7.69 0.02 -10.51
CA LYS A 124 -7.45 1.12 -11.44
C LYS A 124 -7.91 2.47 -10.89
N ILE A 125 -9.06 2.52 -10.23
CA ILE A 125 -9.58 3.77 -9.67
C ILE A 125 -8.64 4.36 -8.61
N LEU A 126 -8.02 3.52 -7.80
CA LEU A 126 -7.05 3.97 -6.80
C LEU A 126 -5.71 4.37 -7.43
N ILE A 127 -5.27 3.65 -8.45
CA ILE A 127 -4.06 4.00 -9.19
C ILE A 127 -4.24 5.36 -9.87
N ASP A 128 -5.37 5.57 -10.53
CA ASP A 128 -5.69 6.85 -11.16
C ASP A 128 -5.74 7.99 -10.14
N ALA A 129 -6.26 7.72 -8.95
CA ALA A 129 -6.30 8.70 -7.86
C ALA A 129 -4.90 9.11 -7.42
N LEU A 130 -3.94 8.18 -7.37
CA LEU A 130 -2.55 8.49 -7.02
C LEU A 130 -1.91 9.48 -8.01
N TYR A 131 -2.32 9.43 -9.27
CA TYR A 131 -1.78 10.27 -10.35
C TYR A 131 -2.68 11.46 -10.71
N SER A 132 -3.68 11.75 -9.86
CA SER A 132 -4.55 12.92 -10.00
C SER A 132 -4.26 13.91 -8.86
N SER A 133 -5.04 14.99 -8.81
CA SER A 133 -4.90 16.01 -7.77
C SER A 133 -5.80 15.77 -6.56
N VAL A 134 -6.51 14.63 -6.51
CA VAL A 134 -7.41 14.33 -5.39
C VAL A 134 -6.63 13.89 -4.15
N ASP A 135 -7.19 14.15 -2.97
CA ASP A 135 -6.58 13.77 -1.70
C ASP A 135 -7.26 12.55 -1.04
N ASN A 136 -8.34 12.05 -1.64
CA ASN A 136 -9.03 10.85 -1.20
C ASN A 136 -9.83 10.27 -2.34
N CYS A 137 -10.23 8.99 -2.20
CA CYS A 137 -10.98 8.29 -3.22
C CYS A 137 -11.91 7.29 -2.56
N ASP A 138 -13.19 7.32 -2.93
CA ASP A 138 -14.14 6.28 -2.54
C ASP A 138 -13.88 5.03 -3.34
N PHE A 139 -13.77 3.89 -2.66
CA PHE A 139 -13.39 2.63 -3.25
C PHE A 139 -14.32 1.53 -2.77
N GLU A 140 -14.79 0.70 -3.72
CA GLU A 140 -15.59 -0.47 -3.44
C GLU A 140 -15.01 -1.65 -4.22
N THR A 141 -14.87 -2.79 -3.56
CA THR A 141 -14.38 -4.00 -4.20
C THR A 141 -15.02 -5.24 -3.59
N LYS A 142 -15.03 -6.31 -4.36
CA LYS A 142 -15.46 -7.63 -3.88
C LYS A 142 -14.33 -8.27 -3.08
N VAL A 143 -14.69 -8.94 -2.01
CA VAL A 143 -13.77 -9.68 -1.16
C VAL A 143 -14.28 -11.11 -0.97
N THR A 144 -13.35 -12.06 -0.82
CA THR A 144 -13.67 -13.45 -0.51
C THR A 144 -13.32 -13.70 0.95
N PHE A 145 -14.30 -14.15 1.73
CA PHE A 145 -14.11 -14.48 3.13
C PHE A 145 -13.53 -15.90 3.27
N GLU A 146 -13.00 -16.21 4.46
CA GLU A 146 -12.37 -17.51 4.74
C GLU A 146 -13.27 -18.70 4.46
N ASP A 147 -14.59 -18.53 4.65
CA ASP A 147 -15.59 -19.59 4.40
C ASP A 147 -16.00 -19.70 2.93
N GLY A 148 -15.34 -18.97 2.03
CA GLY A 148 -15.61 -18.97 0.58
C GLY A 148 -16.74 -18.06 0.15
N ARG A 149 -17.47 -17.44 1.08
CA ARG A 149 -18.49 -16.45 0.71
C ARG A 149 -17.85 -15.18 0.18
N THR A 150 -18.57 -14.50 -0.70
CA THR A 150 -18.13 -13.22 -1.23
C THR A 150 -18.95 -12.08 -0.63
N GLY A 151 -18.34 -10.92 -0.51
CA GLY A 151 -18.98 -9.72 -0.03
C GLY A 151 -18.38 -8.50 -0.69
N SER A 152 -18.81 -7.32 -0.24
CA SER A 152 -18.33 -6.05 -0.72
C SER A 152 -17.64 -5.30 0.41
N LEU A 153 -16.54 -4.63 0.08
CA LEU A 153 -15.85 -3.72 0.99
C LEU A 153 -15.92 -2.33 0.39
N LYS A 154 -16.37 -1.37 1.19
CA LYS A 154 -16.40 0.05 0.82
C LYS A 154 -15.53 0.83 1.79
N ALA A 155 -14.72 1.73 1.25
CA ALA A 155 -13.87 2.58 2.09
C ALA A 155 -13.55 3.89 1.36
N ASN A 156 -13.31 4.95 2.13
CA ASN A 156 -12.71 6.17 1.60
C ASN A 156 -11.21 6.07 1.86
N VAL A 157 -10.43 6.04 0.79
CA VAL A 157 -8.98 5.86 0.86
C VAL A 157 -8.29 7.20 0.69
N LYS A 158 -7.42 7.55 1.62
CA LYS A 158 -6.67 8.80 1.57
C LYS A 158 -5.46 8.65 0.65
N ILE A 159 -5.21 9.68 -0.16
CA ILE A 159 -4.02 9.78 -1.01
C ILE A 159 -3.03 10.66 -0.27
N LEU A 160 -1.86 10.14 -0.01
CA LEU A 160 -0.89 10.76 0.89
C LEU A 160 0.39 11.10 0.14
N ASN A 161 0.99 12.22 0.54
CA ASN A 161 2.27 12.67 -0.02
C ASN A 161 3.41 12.27 0.90
N CYS A 162 4.54 11.94 0.28
CA CYS A 162 5.77 11.65 1.02
C CYS A 162 6.70 12.86 1.06
#